data_d7e75503d0bfeaa920e6e659aba691b8
#
_entry.id   d7e75503d0bfeaa920e6e659aba691b8
#
_cell.length_a   1.000
_cell.length_b   1.000
_cell.length_c   1.000
_cell.angle_alpha   90.00
_cell.angle_beta   90.00
_cell.angle_gamma   90.00
#
_symmetry.space_group_name_H-M   'P 1'
#
loop_
_entity.id
_entity.type
_entity.pdbx_description
1 polymer ?
#
loop_
_entity_poly.entity_id
_entity_poly.type
_entity_poly.pdbx_seq_one_letter_code
_entity_poly.pdbx_strand_id
1 'polypeptide(L)'
;MAKKMFVMGAYGCGNRGDDAILQSICQLFPNWEICATNGAYENVGAFLHIRTVPCRLNEGFSLSILGSMIKDSFRLLREIAKADLLMFGGGSLVHDLTPYNLPFLFFWQMWAKLFGKKVCYFSMGVGPLNTSTGRRLSRFFLKRADGLFVRDRRGYDLCLQLGVKNGVLT
;
A
#
# COMPACT_ATOMS: atom_id res chain seq x y z
N MET A 1 6.89 1.73 24.40
CA MET A 1 6.09 2.52 23.43
C MET A 1 5.33 1.57 22.53
N ALA A 2 4.08 1.89 22.16
CA ALA A 2 3.33 1.10 21.19
C ALA A 2 4.04 1.17 19.82
N LYS A 3 4.07 0.03 19.10
CA LYS A 3 4.59 -0.01 17.73
C LYS A 3 3.64 0.75 16.80
N LYS A 4 4.19 1.45 15.82
CA LYS A 4 3.44 2.29 14.88
C LYS A 4 3.41 1.67 13.50
N MET A 5 2.22 1.62 12.90
CA MET A 5 2.00 1.10 11.55
C MET A 5 1.37 2.18 10.69
N PHE A 6 1.94 2.41 9.51
CA PHE A 6 1.30 3.22 8.50
C PHE A 6 0.78 2.30 7.37
N VAL A 7 -0.52 2.34 7.14
CA VAL A 7 -1.19 1.46 6.17
C VAL A 7 -1.59 2.28 4.94
N MET A 8 -1.09 1.88 3.77
CA MET A 8 -1.39 2.52 2.49
C MET A 8 -2.25 1.61 1.61
N GLY A 9 -3.38 2.14 1.15
CA GLY A 9 -4.33 1.46 0.27
C GLY A 9 -5.40 2.43 -0.23
N ALA A 10 -6.36 1.92 -0.99
CA ALA A 10 -7.45 2.71 -1.57
C ALA A 10 -8.68 2.75 -0.64
N TYR A 11 -8.47 3.09 0.63
CA TYR A 11 -9.51 3.11 1.66
C TYR A 11 -10.38 4.36 1.56
N GLY A 12 -11.67 4.22 1.86
CA GLY A 12 -12.63 5.32 1.74
C GLY A 12 -12.85 5.81 0.31
N CYS A 13 -12.54 4.97 -0.67
CA CYS A 13 -12.74 5.25 -2.09
C CYS A 13 -14.01 4.59 -2.66
N GLY A 14 -14.93 4.12 -1.79
CA GLY A 14 -16.14 3.41 -2.20
C GLY A 14 -15.90 1.92 -2.50
N ASN A 15 -14.72 1.38 -2.25
CA ASN A 15 -14.40 -0.03 -2.39
C ASN A 15 -14.47 -0.74 -1.02
N ARG A 16 -15.64 -1.29 -0.70
CA ARG A 16 -15.86 -2.00 0.58
C ARG A 16 -14.89 -3.16 0.83
N GLY A 17 -14.35 -3.77 -0.23
CA GLY A 17 -13.36 -4.85 -0.09
C GLY A 17 -12.05 -4.36 0.53
N ASP A 18 -11.56 -3.20 0.10
CA ASP A 18 -10.35 -2.61 0.66
C ASP A 18 -10.58 -2.12 2.10
N ASP A 19 -11.75 -1.53 2.38
CA ASP A 19 -12.12 -1.09 3.72
C ASP A 19 -12.23 -2.28 4.71
N ALA A 20 -12.76 -3.43 4.26
CA ALA A 20 -12.82 -4.65 5.05
C ALA A 20 -11.41 -5.22 5.35
N ILE A 21 -10.46 -5.08 4.41
CA ILE A 21 -9.07 -5.48 4.66
C ILE A 21 -8.43 -4.56 5.70
N LEU A 22 -8.66 -3.24 5.63
CA LEU A 22 -8.19 -2.31 6.66
C LEU A 22 -8.78 -2.65 8.04
N GLN A 23 -10.07 -2.97 8.10
CA GLN A 23 -10.71 -3.43 9.33
C GLN A 23 -10.04 -4.69 9.88
N SER A 24 -9.75 -5.66 9.01
CA SER A 24 -9.06 -6.89 9.41
C SER A 24 -7.65 -6.61 9.94
N ILE A 25 -6.91 -5.68 9.33
CA ILE A 25 -5.60 -5.24 9.83
C ILE A 25 -5.74 -4.66 11.24
N CYS A 26 -6.73 -3.80 11.49
CA CYS A 26 -6.98 -3.23 12.82
C CYS A 26 -7.29 -4.32 13.87
N GLN A 27 -8.05 -5.34 13.50
CA GLN A 27 -8.37 -6.46 14.38
C GLN A 27 -7.17 -7.37 14.67
N LEU A 28 -6.31 -7.61 13.68
CA LEU A 28 -5.13 -8.46 13.81
C LEU A 28 -4.00 -7.79 14.62
N PHE A 29 -3.96 -6.46 14.63
CA PHE A 29 -2.90 -5.69 15.31
C PHE A 29 -3.45 -4.73 16.36
N PRO A 30 -4.23 -5.22 17.37
CA PRO A 30 -4.92 -4.35 18.34
C PRO A 30 -3.99 -3.53 19.22
N ASN A 31 -2.73 -3.95 19.38
CA ASN A 31 -1.72 -3.27 20.21
C ASN A 31 -0.83 -2.31 19.41
N TRP A 32 -1.14 -2.06 18.13
CA TRP A 32 -0.39 -1.14 17.30
C TRP A 32 -1.14 0.19 17.15
N GLU A 33 -0.39 1.28 17.15
CA GLU A 33 -0.91 2.59 16.75
C GLU A 33 -0.99 2.61 15.21
N ILE A 34 -2.21 2.49 14.67
CA ILE A 34 -2.45 2.42 13.23
C ILE A 34 -2.84 3.80 12.69
N CYS A 35 -2.17 4.21 11.62
CA CYS A 35 -2.56 5.34 10.78
C CYS A 35 -2.73 4.83 9.35
N ALA A 36 -3.80 5.21 8.66
CA ALA A 36 -4.07 4.75 7.30
C ALA A 36 -4.26 5.91 6.31
N THR A 37 -4.05 5.64 5.03
CA THR A 37 -4.51 6.55 3.97
C THR A 37 -6.03 6.55 3.90
N ASN A 38 -6.62 7.69 3.52
CA ASN A 38 -8.06 7.84 3.33
C ASN A 38 -8.35 8.58 2.02
N GLY A 39 -9.24 8.03 1.21
CA GLY A 39 -9.76 8.66 0.01
C GLY A 39 -10.78 9.75 0.31
N ALA A 40 -11.46 10.21 -0.76
CA ALA A 40 -12.34 11.37 -0.69
C ALA A 40 -13.79 11.06 -0.31
N TYR A 41 -14.24 9.81 -0.44
CA TYR A 41 -15.68 9.50 -0.35
C TYR A 41 -16.17 9.18 1.06
N GLU A 42 -15.41 8.44 1.84
CA GLU A 42 -15.80 8.00 3.17
C GLU A 42 -14.68 8.21 4.18
N ASN A 43 -15.03 8.55 5.41
CA ASN A 43 -14.05 8.69 6.49
C ASN A 43 -13.91 7.36 7.25
N VAL A 44 -13.09 6.46 6.71
CA VAL A 44 -12.84 5.16 7.36
C VAL A 44 -12.20 5.29 8.74
N GLY A 45 -11.47 6.38 9.00
CA GLY A 45 -10.86 6.65 10.29
C GLY A 45 -11.89 6.85 11.40
N ALA A 46 -13.01 7.51 11.12
CA ALA A 46 -14.09 7.70 12.08
C ALA A 46 -14.78 6.36 12.41
N PHE A 47 -14.98 5.51 11.40
CA PHE A 47 -15.61 4.21 11.58
C PHE A 47 -14.72 3.20 12.32
N LEU A 48 -13.43 3.18 12.01
CA LEU A 48 -12.47 2.25 12.61
C LEU A 48 -11.77 2.79 13.87
N HIS A 49 -12.09 4.02 14.29
CA HIS A 49 -11.43 4.71 15.42
C HIS A 49 -9.91 4.79 15.29
N ILE A 50 -9.41 4.96 14.07
CA ILE A 50 -7.98 5.12 13.76
C ILE A 50 -7.69 6.49 13.16
N ARG A 51 -6.43 6.90 13.22
CA ARG A 51 -5.98 8.11 12.57
C ARG A 51 -5.83 7.89 11.05
N THR A 52 -6.26 8.85 10.25
CA THR A 52 -6.13 8.80 8.80
C THR A 52 -5.44 10.03 8.23
N VAL A 53 -4.84 9.86 7.06
CA VAL A 53 -4.20 10.93 6.27
C VAL A 53 -4.82 10.95 4.88
N PRO A 54 -5.27 12.10 4.39
CA PRO A 54 -5.81 12.22 3.05
C PRO A 54 -4.82 11.75 2.00
N CYS A 55 -5.30 10.94 1.04
CA CYS A 55 -4.51 10.45 -0.08
C CYS A 55 -5.35 10.50 -1.34
N ARG A 56 -5.19 11.57 -2.14
CA ARG A 56 -5.98 11.83 -3.37
C ARG A 56 -5.37 11.23 -4.63
N LEU A 57 -4.52 10.24 -4.51
CA LEU A 57 -3.72 9.69 -5.61
C LEU A 57 -4.54 8.97 -6.69
N ASN A 58 -5.83 8.73 -6.45
CA ASN A 58 -6.76 8.14 -7.42
C ASN A 58 -7.57 9.19 -8.22
N GLU A 59 -7.45 10.47 -7.87
CA GLU A 59 -8.14 11.56 -8.56
C GLU A 59 -7.22 12.10 -9.66
N GLY A 60 -7.23 11.56 -10.83
CA GLY A 60 -6.51 11.96 -12.04
C GLY A 60 -5.57 13.20 -11.99
N PHE A 61 -4.56 13.24 -12.81
CA PHE A 61 -3.56 14.32 -12.81
C PHE A 61 -4.16 15.62 -13.35
N SER A 62 -4.33 16.63 -12.48
CA SER A 62 -4.72 18.00 -12.86
C SER A 62 -3.73 19.00 -12.25
N LEU A 63 -3.35 20.02 -13.03
CA LEU A 63 -2.45 21.10 -12.56
C LEU A 63 -2.97 21.83 -11.32
N SER A 64 -4.28 21.93 -11.15
CA SER A 64 -4.91 22.52 -9.95
C SER A 64 -4.72 21.66 -8.69
N ILE A 65 -4.44 20.37 -8.84
CA ILE A 65 -4.27 19.41 -7.76
C ILE A 65 -2.80 19.29 -7.35
N LEU A 66 -1.86 19.79 -8.17
CA LEU A 66 -0.43 19.65 -7.94
C LEU A 66 0.03 20.17 -6.55
N GLY A 67 -0.49 21.31 -6.13
CA GLY A 67 -0.18 21.88 -4.82
C GLY A 67 -0.68 21.03 -3.63
N SER A 68 -1.86 20.40 -3.77
CA SER A 68 -2.39 19.49 -2.76
C SER A 68 -1.64 18.16 -2.76
N MET A 69 -1.26 17.64 -3.93
CA MET A 69 -0.44 16.42 -4.04
C MET A 69 0.92 16.57 -3.36
N ILE A 70 1.58 17.73 -3.50
CA ILE A 70 2.85 18.00 -2.81
C ILE A 70 2.65 17.99 -1.29
N LYS A 71 1.63 18.69 -0.78
CA LYS A 71 1.32 18.70 0.66
C LYS A 71 0.98 17.31 1.19
N ASP A 72 0.18 16.55 0.46
CA ASP A 72 -0.17 15.17 0.85
C ASP A 72 1.06 14.26 0.81
N SER A 73 1.95 14.42 -0.17
CA SER A 73 3.22 13.68 -0.22
C SER A 73 4.11 13.95 1.00
N PHE A 74 4.24 15.20 1.44
CA PHE A 74 4.99 15.51 2.67
C PHE A 74 4.34 14.92 3.92
N ARG A 75 3.01 14.89 4.00
CA ARG A 75 2.29 14.25 5.11
C ARG A 75 2.55 12.74 5.11
N LEU A 76 2.44 12.09 3.96
CA LEU A 76 2.71 10.66 3.81
C LEU A 76 4.15 10.31 4.20
N LEU A 77 5.14 11.07 3.73
CA LEU A 77 6.55 10.90 4.12
C LEU A 77 6.75 11.02 5.62
N ARG A 78 6.10 12.00 6.26
CA ARG A 78 6.17 12.18 7.71
C ARG A 78 5.57 10.99 8.47
N GLU A 79 4.47 10.43 8.00
CA GLU A 79 3.86 9.25 8.63
C GLU A 79 4.72 8.00 8.42
N ILE A 80 5.30 7.80 7.23
CA ILE A 80 6.27 6.72 6.97
C ILE A 80 7.48 6.88 7.90
N ALA A 81 8.04 8.07 8.05
CA ALA A 81 9.19 8.31 8.91
C ALA A 81 8.92 8.00 10.39
N LYS A 82 7.68 8.20 10.86
CA LYS A 82 7.27 7.90 12.25
C LYS A 82 6.90 6.44 12.49
N ALA A 83 6.52 5.70 11.44
CA ALA A 83 6.11 4.33 11.54
C ALA A 83 7.30 3.38 11.77
N ASP A 84 7.05 2.23 12.37
CA ASP A 84 7.98 1.10 12.44
C ASP A 84 7.77 0.15 11.24
N LEU A 85 6.55 0.15 10.70
CA LEU A 85 6.14 -0.68 9.58
C LEU A 85 5.29 0.14 8.60
N LEU A 86 5.69 0.14 7.32
CA LEU A 86 4.83 0.51 6.20
C LEU A 86 4.12 -0.74 5.70
N MET A 87 2.79 -0.74 5.70
CA MET A 87 1.99 -1.83 5.17
C MET A 87 1.19 -1.36 3.96
N PHE A 88 1.35 -2.05 2.84
CA PHE A 88 0.44 -1.92 1.71
C PHE A 88 -0.65 -2.99 1.85
N GLY A 89 -1.90 -2.57 1.95
CA GLY A 89 -3.02 -3.48 2.21
C GLY A 89 -4.18 -3.28 1.26
N GLY A 90 -4.80 -4.39 0.90
CA GLY A 90 -6.01 -4.39 0.08
C GLY A 90 -5.79 -4.38 -1.43
N GLY A 91 -6.83 -4.75 -2.13
CA GLY A 91 -6.96 -4.64 -3.58
C GLY A 91 -5.93 -5.39 -4.43
N SER A 92 -6.03 -5.16 -5.72
CA SER A 92 -5.00 -5.56 -6.68
C SER A 92 -4.05 -4.38 -6.88
N LEU A 93 -3.14 -4.17 -5.93
CA LEU A 93 -2.24 -3.02 -5.97
C LEU A 93 -1.08 -3.19 -6.95
N VAL A 94 -0.59 -4.42 -7.15
CA VAL A 94 0.56 -4.68 -8.03
C VAL A 94 0.10 -5.08 -9.41
N HIS A 95 -0.16 -4.10 -10.26
CA HIS A 95 -0.52 -4.29 -11.66
C HIS A 95 0.02 -3.15 -12.54
N ASP A 96 0.15 -3.39 -13.84
CA ASP A 96 0.60 -2.41 -14.84
C ASP A 96 -0.52 -1.95 -15.79
N LEU A 97 -1.79 -2.05 -15.35
CA LEU A 97 -2.94 -1.55 -16.10
C LEU A 97 -2.94 -0.01 -16.19
N THR A 98 -2.31 0.63 -15.22
CA THR A 98 -2.12 2.08 -15.22
C THR A 98 -0.63 2.42 -15.09
N PRO A 99 -0.12 3.46 -15.78
CA PRO A 99 1.32 3.74 -15.82
C PRO A 99 1.88 4.24 -14.49
N TYR A 100 1.05 4.72 -13.58
CA TYR A 100 1.47 5.34 -12.32
C TYR A 100 1.42 4.38 -11.12
N ASN A 101 0.72 3.26 -11.21
CA ASN A 101 0.49 2.40 -10.04
C ASN A 101 1.77 1.74 -9.50
N LEU A 102 2.53 1.06 -10.36
CA LEU A 102 3.81 0.45 -9.95
C LEU A 102 4.87 1.47 -9.53
N PRO A 103 5.07 2.59 -10.26
CA PRO A 103 5.96 3.67 -9.81
C PRO A 103 5.56 4.24 -8.44
N PHE A 104 4.27 4.35 -8.16
CA PHE A 104 3.75 4.81 -6.87
C PHE A 104 4.17 3.87 -5.73
N LEU A 105 3.88 2.56 -5.86
CA LEU A 105 4.27 1.57 -4.84
C LEU A 105 5.78 1.54 -4.64
N PHE A 106 6.53 1.55 -5.74
CA PHE A 106 7.99 1.59 -5.72
C PHE A 106 8.52 2.83 -4.97
N PHE A 107 8.00 4.01 -5.27
CA PHE A 107 8.41 5.28 -4.67
C PHE A 107 8.23 5.25 -3.13
N TRP A 108 7.06 4.88 -2.64
CA TRP A 108 6.79 4.87 -1.20
C TRP A 108 7.56 3.78 -0.47
N GLN A 109 7.72 2.61 -1.09
CA GLN A 109 8.57 1.56 -0.53
C GLN A 109 10.03 2.02 -0.43
N MET A 110 10.56 2.68 -1.46
CA MET A 110 11.95 3.16 -1.44
C MET A 110 12.17 4.18 -0.32
N TRP A 111 11.26 5.11 -0.11
CA TRP A 111 11.33 6.05 1.01
C TRP A 111 11.26 5.33 2.37
N ALA A 112 10.37 4.36 2.52
CA ALA A 112 10.31 3.57 3.74
C ALA A 112 11.63 2.85 4.01
N LYS A 113 12.22 2.23 2.99
CA LYS A 113 13.53 1.56 3.11
C LYS A 113 14.67 2.54 3.41
N LEU A 114 14.66 3.72 2.81
CA LEU A 114 15.63 4.77 3.10
C LEU A 114 15.56 5.25 4.56
N PHE A 115 14.35 5.30 5.13
CA PHE A 115 14.14 5.58 6.55
C PHE A 115 14.37 4.38 7.47
N GLY A 116 14.87 3.24 6.94
CA GLY A 116 15.14 2.02 7.71
C GLY A 116 13.87 1.30 8.18
N LYS A 117 12.72 1.54 7.53
CA LYS A 117 11.44 0.94 7.94
C LYS A 117 11.23 -0.44 7.33
N LYS A 118 10.50 -1.30 8.05
CA LYS A 118 10.00 -2.54 7.49
C LYS A 118 8.86 -2.26 6.52
N VAL A 119 8.74 -3.07 5.47
CA VAL A 119 7.68 -2.96 4.46
C VAL A 119 6.99 -4.30 4.29
N CYS A 120 5.66 -4.30 4.39
CA CYS A 120 4.84 -5.48 4.24
C CYS A 120 3.73 -5.22 3.21
N TYR A 121 3.47 -6.21 2.38
CA TYR A 121 2.30 -6.29 1.52
C TYR A 121 1.33 -7.31 2.10
N PHE A 122 0.11 -6.88 2.42
CA PHE A 122 -0.85 -7.70 3.15
C PHE A 122 -2.15 -7.90 2.35
N SER A 123 -2.54 -9.16 2.18
CA SER A 123 -3.76 -9.58 1.46
C SER A 123 -3.90 -8.94 0.07
N MET A 124 -2.83 -9.00 -0.70
CA MET A 124 -2.68 -8.23 -1.94
C MET A 124 -2.81 -9.11 -3.18
N GLY A 125 -3.55 -8.63 -4.19
CA GLY A 125 -3.54 -9.20 -5.54
C GLY A 125 -2.31 -8.74 -6.32
N VAL A 126 -1.68 -9.67 -7.05
CA VAL A 126 -0.55 -9.39 -7.93
C VAL A 126 -0.93 -9.73 -9.37
N GLY A 127 -0.86 -8.76 -10.25
CA GLY A 127 -1.17 -8.87 -11.67
C GLY A 127 -2.50 -8.21 -12.06
N PRO A 128 -2.75 -8.07 -13.37
CA PRO A 128 -1.86 -8.51 -14.46
C PRO A 128 -0.59 -7.66 -14.58
N LEU A 129 0.50 -8.28 -15.07
CA LEU A 129 1.76 -7.62 -15.41
C LEU A 129 2.07 -7.93 -16.89
N ASN A 130 1.61 -7.05 -17.77
CA ASN A 130 1.61 -7.24 -19.21
C ASN A 130 2.92 -6.77 -19.86
N THR A 131 3.61 -5.82 -19.20
CA THR A 131 4.83 -5.21 -19.74
C THR A 131 6.09 -5.79 -19.10
N SER A 132 7.19 -5.86 -19.86
CA SER A 132 8.48 -6.29 -19.34
C SER A 132 9.02 -5.34 -18.27
N THR A 133 8.76 -4.05 -18.41
CA THR A 133 9.11 -3.02 -17.41
C THR A 133 8.32 -3.23 -16.11
N GLY A 134 7.00 -3.45 -16.21
CA GLY A 134 6.15 -3.74 -15.06
C GLY A 134 6.63 -4.99 -14.31
N ARG A 135 6.94 -6.07 -15.03
CA ARG A 135 7.49 -7.31 -14.44
C ARG A 135 8.84 -7.09 -13.74
N ARG A 136 9.76 -6.33 -14.36
CA ARG A 136 11.08 -6.02 -13.77
C ARG A 136 10.92 -5.16 -12.51
N LEU A 137 10.10 -4.12 -12.56
CA LEU A 137 9.86 -3.22 -11.44
C LEU A 137 9.20 -3.97 -10.28
N SER A 138 8.13 -4.74 -10.55
CA SER A 138 7.45 -5.55 -9.54
C SER A 138 8.39 -6.55 -8.89
N ARG A 139 9.19 -7.29 -9.68
CA ARG A 139 10.23 -8.18 -9.15
C ARG A 139 11.19 -7.45 -8.23
N PHE A 140 11.62 -6.24 -8.59
CA PHE A 140 12.59 -5.48 -7.82
C PHE A 140 12.06 -5.11 -6.44
N PHE A 141 10.87 -4.53 -6.35
CA PHE A 141 10.35 -4.08 -5.06
C PHE A 141 9.74 -5.21 -4.23
N LEU A 142 9.07 -6.20 -4.83
CA LEU A 142 8.51 -7.34 -4.09
C LEU A 142 9.59 -8.19 -3.42
N LYS A 143 10.74 -8.39 -4.06
CA LYS A 143 11.89 -9.09 -3.44
C LYS A 143 12.46 -8.37 -2.22
N ARG A 144 12.25 -7.07 -2.11
CA ARG A 144 12.76 -6.23 -1.02
C ARG A 144 11.74 -5.98 0.09
N ALA A 145 10.54 -6.50 -0.07
CA ALA A 145 9.54 -6.50 1.01
C ALA A 145 9.99 -7.42 2.14
N ASP A 146 9.77 -7.00 3.39
CA ASP A 146 10.03 -7.82 4.58
C ASP A 146 8.92 -8.85 4.82
N GLY A 147 7.70 -8.57 4.32
CA GLY A 147 6.57 -9.50 4.32
C GLY A 147 5.78 -9.35 3.04
N LEU A 148 5.35 -10.47 2.47
CA LEU A 148 4.53 -10.51 1.27
C LEU A 148 3.45 -11.59 1.42
N PHE A 149 2.22 -11.13 1.64
CA PHE A 149 1.03 -11.98 1.80
C PHE A 149 0.13 -11.77 0.60
N VAL A 150 0.09 -12.77 -0.27
CA VAL A 150 -0.64 -12.72 -1.55
C VAL A 150 -2.01 -13.36 -1.40
N ARG A 151 -3.04 -12.64 -1.81
CA ARG A 151 -4.45 -13.02 -1.60
C ARG A 151 -4.91 -14.22 -2.40
N ASP A 152 -4.37 -14.41 -3.60
CA ASP A 152 -4.90 -15.40 -4.53
C ASP A 152 -3.79 -16.21 -5.21
N ARG A 153 -4.16 -17.42 -5.63
CA ARG A 153 -3.23 -18.37 -6.25
C ARG A 153 -2.58 -17.84 -7.52
N ARG A 154 -3.31 -17.09 -8.35
CA ARG A 154 -2.78 -16.53 -9.61
C ARG A 154 -1.68 -15.50 -9.35
N GLY A 155 -1.92 -14.61 -8.40
CA GLY A 155 -0.92 -13.62 -7.97
C GLY A 155 0.32 -14.28 -7.35
N TYR A 156 0.12 -15.32 -6.55
CA TYR A 156 1.22 -16.09 -5.96
C TYR A 156 2.07 -16.79 -7.01
N ASP A 157 1.45 -17.49 -7.98
CA ASP A 157 2.15 -18.16 -9.07
C ASP A 157 2.91 -17.14 -9.95
N LEU A 158 2.34 -15.94 -10.15
CA LEU A 158 3.03 -14.85 -10.84
C LEU A 158 4.27 -14.36 -10.05
N CYS A 159 4.18 -14.26 -8.73
CA CYS A 159 5.34 -13.96 -7.89
C CYS A 159 6.46 -14.99 -8.07
N LEU A 160 6.12 -16.28 -8.09
CA LEU A 160 7.10 -17.35 -8.32
C LEU A 160 7.74 -17.23 -9.71
N GLN A 161 6.95 -16.96 -10.76
CA GLN A 161 7.45 -16.72 -12.13
C GLN A 161 8.41 -15.52 -12.19
N LEU A 162 8.18 -14.50 -11.37
CA LEU A 162 9.08 -13.36 -11.23
C LEU A 162 10.33 -13.68 -10.39
N GLY A 163 10.43 -14.90 -9.83
CA GLY A 163 11.50 -15.29 -8.93
C GLY A 163 11.41 -14.62 -7.56
N VAL A 164 10.21 -14.22 -7.14
CA VAL A 164 9.90 -13.71 -5.79
C VAL A 164 9.47 -14.91 -4.94
N LYS A 165 10.33 -15.37 -4.03
CA LYS A 165 10.12 -16.60 -3.24
C LYS A 165 9.73 -16.34 -1.78
N ASN A 166 9.71 -15.09 -1.36
CA ASN A 166 9.37 -14.66 -0.01
C ASN A 166 7.86 -14.41 0.21
N GLY A 167 7.03 -14.74 -0.78
CA GLY A 167 5.58 -14.62 -0.68
C GLY A 167 4.95 -15.79 0.05
N VAL A 168 3.85 -15.51 0.73
CA VAL A 168 2.96 -16.49 1.38
C VAL A 168 1.58 -16.32 0.79
N LEU A 169 0.95 -17.41 0.39
CA LEU A 169 -0.46 -17.42 -0.03
C LEU A 169 -1.34 -17.44 1.23
N THR A 170 -2.29 -16.50 1.31
CA THR A 170 -3.21 -16.34 2.45
C THR A 170 -4.65 -16.57 2.05
#